data_d8b4b555dda4500255015c94868fc31d
#
_entry.id   d8b4b555dda4500255015c94868fc31d
#
_cell.length_a   1.000
_cell.length_b   1.000
_cell.length_c   1.000
_cell.angle_alpha   90.00
_cell.angle_beta   90.00
_cell.angle_gamma   90.00
#
_symmetry.space_group_name_H-M   'P 1'
#
loop_
_entity.id
_entity.type
_entity.pdbx_description
1 polymer ?
#
loop_
_entity_poly.entity_id
_entity_poly.type
_entity_poly.pdbx_seq_one_letter_code
_entity_poly.pdbx_strand_id
1 'polypeptide(L)'
;MATTQRASMKRTSPSSPKAGPKPRKPKTTARKVKKAARKTKKAVRKATKNVARKTTKAARKTSKQLARPAPSAGRKPSTRAVKTTVADDAIALLKKDHRSVEQLFKRFEKAGDGARRTKRSLVDSMIEALSRHAAIEELVFYPAVRGEVEGAKGDVLEALEEHHVVKWLLSELEDLAADDERFDAKVTVMMENVRHHVKEEEHELFPEVRAQMGRRRLLDLGVELRAAKPRVPTRPHPRSPDEPPGNALVGGAVAALDRARTVGKQAVERHRL
;
A
#
# COMPACT_ATOMS: atom_id res chain seq x y z
N MET A 1 57.93 -30.76 -65.55
CA MET A 1 57.74 -29.31 -65.67
C MET A 1 56.25 -29.06 -65.63
N ALA A 2 55.69 -28.63 -64.54
CA ALA A 2 54.29 -28.35 -64.39
C ALA A 2 54.13 -26.93 -63.79
N THR A 3 53.59 -26.02 -64.60
CA THR A 3 53.44 -24.60 -64.28
C THR A 3 52.12 -24.40 -63.53
N THR A 4 52.17 -24.00 -62.29
CA THR A 4 50.99 -23.73 -61.49
C THR A 4 50.53 -22.27 -61.66
N GLN A 5 49.38 -22.05 -62.30
CA GLN A 5 48.71 -20.74 -62.35
C GLN A 5 47.95 -20.46 -61.06
N ARG A 6 48.30 -19.35 -60.41
CA ARG A 6 47.65 -18.82 -59.16
C ARG A 6 46.53 -17.85 -59.56
N ALA A 7 45.29 -18.28 -59.42
CA ALA A 7 44.12 -17.42 -59.62
C ALA A 7 43.96 -16.46 -58.44
N SER A 8 43.92 -15.16 -58.69
CA SER A 8 43.68 -14.08 -57.77
C SER A 8 42.15 -13.88 -57.53
N MET A 9 41.60 -14.28 -56.38
CA MET A 9 40.23 -13.99 -56.01
C MET A 9 40.11 -12.57 -55.39
N LYS A 10 39.46 -11.66 -56.12
CA LYS A 10 39.02 -10.36 -55.58
C LYS A 10 37.93 -10.56 -54.49
N ARG A 11 38.25 -10.17 -53.28
CA ARG A 11 37.27 -10.07 -52.21
C ARG A 11 36.40 -8.82 -52.41
N THR A 12 35.12 -8.99 -52.70
CA THR A 12 34.11 -7.94 -52.63
C THR A 12 33.60 -7.82 -51.21
N SER A 13 33.77 -6.65 -50.59
CA SER A 13 33.23 -6.33 -49.27
C SER A 13 31.72 -6.14 -49.35
N PRO A 14 30.91 -6.66 -48.38
CA PRO A 14 29.48 -6.38 -48.34
C PRO A 14 29.24 -4.97 -47.83
N SER A 15 28.43 -4.20 -48.54
CA SER A 15 27.94 -2.88 -48.17
C SER A 15 26.99 -2.98 -46.94
N SER A 16 27.27 -2.16 -45.94
CA SER A 16 26.42 -2.02 -44.75
C SER A 16 25.01 -1.51 -45.11
N PRO A 17 23.93 -2.04 -44.48
CA PRO A 17 22.58 -1.54 -44.70
C PRO A 17 22.40 -0.15 -44.05
N LYS A 18 21.83 0.79 -44.80
CA LYS A 18 21.45 2.13 -44.34
C LYS A 18 20.46 2.02 -43.17
N ALA A 19 20.78 2.68 -42.06
CA ALA A 19 19.91 2.79 -40.89
C ALA A 19 18.57 3.45 -41.26
N GLY A 20 17.48 2.74 -41.03
CA GLY A 20 16.10 3.25 -41.13
C GLY A 20 15.78 4.31 -40.08
N PRO A 21 14.77 5.15 -40.29
CA PRO A 21 14.44 6.24 -39.38
C PRO A 21 13.96 5.69 -38.02
N LYS A 22 14.55 6.20 -36.94
CA LYS A 22 14.19 5.84 -35.56
C LYS A 22 12.71 6.19 -35.27
N PRO A 23 11.93 5.29 -34.62
CA PRO A 23 10.53 5.58 -34.26
C PRO A 23 10.47 6.74 -33.29
N ARG A 24 9.69 7.78 -33.63
CA ARG A 24 9.37 8.90 -32.73
C ARG A 24 8.50 8.42 -31.57
N LYS A 25 8.98 8.56 -30.35
CA LYS A 25 8.23 8.24 -29.12
C LYS A 25 6.99 9.17 -28.97
N PRO A 26 5.78 8.65 -28.75
CA PRO A 26 4.60 9.48 -28.56
C PRO A 26 4.58 10.05 -27.13
N LYS A 27 5.19 11.22 -26.94
CA LYS A 27 5.23 11.91 -25.61
C LYS A 27 4.00 12.79 -25.30
N THR A 28 3.01 12.87 -26.17
CA THR A 28 1.93 13.89 -26.08
C THR A 28 0.57 13.38 -25.64
N THR A 29 0.27 12.07 -25.74
CA THR A 29 -1.05 11.51 -25.42
C THR A 29 -1.23 11.26 -23.93
N ALA A 30 -0.26 10.71 -23.22
CA ALA A 30 -0.37 10.42 -21.77
C ALA A 30 -0.53 11.68 -20.91
N ARG A 31 0.15 12.79 -21.27
CA ARG A 31 0.02 14.07 -20.55
C ARG A 31 -1.34 14.76 -20.78
N LYS A 32 -1.96 14.59 -21.94
CA LYS A 32 -3.31 15.11 -22.21
C LYS A 32 -4.38 14.31 -21.49
N VAL A 33 -4.25 12.98 -21.41
CA VAL A 33 -5.20 12.11 -20.70
C VAL A 33 -5.13 12.36 -19.17
N LYS A 34 -3.94 12.44 -18.57
CA LYS A 34 -3.79 12.80 -17.13
C LYS A 34 -4.36 14.20 -16.82
N LYS A 35 -4.23 15.18 -17.72
CA LYS A 35 -4.78 16.53 -17.53
C LYS A 35 -6.31 16.58 -17.68
N ALA A 36 -6.90 15.72 -18.53
CA ALA A 36 -8.35 15.58 -18.68
C ALA A 36 -8.97 14.87 -17.46
N ALA A 37 -8.38 13.77 -16.97
CA ALA A 37 -8.81 13.06 -15.78
C ALA A 37 -8.76 13.95 -14.50
N ARG A 38 -7.73 14.79 -14.36
CA ARG A 38 -7.67 15.79 -13.28
C ARG A 38 -8.75 16.87 -13.36
N LYS A 39 -9.15 17.28 -14.57
CA LYS A 39 -10.25 18.27 -14.73
C LYS A 39 -11.62 17.69 -14.38
N THR A 40 -11.89 16.43 -14.75
CA THR A 40 -13.14 15.73 -14.39
C THR A 40 -13.19 15.43 -12.88
N LYS A 41 -12.12 14.90 -12.26
CA LYS A 41 -12.04 14.74 -10.77
C LYS A 41 -12.32 16.08 -10.05
N LYS A 42 -11.79 17.20 -10.52
CA LYS A 42 -12.00 18.53 -9.90
C LYS A 42 -13.42 19.07 -10.07
N ALA A 43 -14.09 18.76 -11.18
CA ALA A 43 -15.47 19.17 -11.44
C ALA A 43 -16.48 18.37 -10.59
N VAL A 44 -16.31 17.04 -10.48
CA VAL A 44 -17.12 16.17 -9.62
C VAL A 44 -16.96 16.58 -8.15
N ARG A 45 -15.73 16.84 -7.67
CA ARG A 45 -15.46 17.29 -6.30
C ARG A 45 -16.10 18.65 -5.96
N LYS A 46 -16.31 19.55 -6.95
CA LYS A 46 -17.00 20.82 -6.75
C LYS A 46 -18.52 20.64 -6.65
N ALA A 47 -19.08 19.66 -7.38
CA ALA A 47 -20.49 19.31 -7.33
C ALA A 47 -20.88 18.66 -6.00
N THR A 48 -20.10 17.69 -5.50
CA THR A 48 -20.36 17.02 -4.22
C THR A 48 -20.22 17.95 -3.01
N LYS A 49 -19.25 18.90 -3.01
CA LYS A 49 -19.19 19.93 -1.95
C LYS A 49 -20.41 20.83 -1.91
N ASN A 50 -21.05 21.11 -3.04
CA ASN A 50 -22.25 21.96 -3.07
C ASN A 50 -23.50 21.22 -2.57
N VAL A 51 -23.59 19.88 -2.77
CA VAL A 51 -24.68 19.05 -2.25
C VAL A 51 -24.55 18.93 -0.71
N ALA A 52 -23.36 18.62 -0.21
CA ALA A 52 -23.12 18.52 1.24
C ALA A 52 -23.40 19.82 2.02
N ARG A 53 -23.13 21.01 1.41
CA ARG A 53 -23.46 22.30 2.04
C ARG A 53 -24.97 22.61 2.06
N LYS A 54 -25.76 22.05 1.14
CA LYS A 54 -27.22 22.22 1.13
C LYS A 54 -27.91 21.36 2.17
N THR A 55 -27.46 20.11 2.37
CA THR A 55 -28.02 19.18 3.35
C THR A 55 -27.75 19.58 4.81
N THR A 56 -26.54 20.08 5.11
CA THR A 56 -26.21 20.57 6.48
C THR A 56 -26.96 21.83 6.87
N LYS A 57 -27.35 22.68 5.88
CA LYS A 57 -28.12 23.89 6.18
C LYS A 57 -29.62 23.61 6.44
N ALA A 58 -30.15 22.52 5.89
CA ALA A 58 -31.51 22.04 6.17
C ALA A 58 -31.64 21.38 7.56
N ALA A 59 -30.69 20.55 7.95
CA ALA A 59 -30.70 19.85 9.25
C ALA A 59 -30.54 20.80 10.46
N ARG A 60 -29.92 21.96 10.28
CA ARG A 60 -29.70 22.94 11.35
C ARG A 60 -30.93 23.80 11.66
N LYS A 61 -31.98 23.77 10.82
CA LYS A 61 -33.22 24.54 11.01
C LYS A 61 -34.26 23.79 11.87
N THR A 62 -34.20 22.46 11.95
CA THR A 62 -35.18 21.62 12.65
C THR A 62 -34.83 21.31 14.12
N SER A 63 -33.57 21.54 14.56
CA SER A 63 -33.15 21.21 15.91
C SER A 63 -33.29 22.33 16.97
N LYS A 64 -33.89 23.49 16.61
CA LYS A 64 -34.00 24.65 17.51
C LYS A 64 -35.33 24.78 18.22
N GLN A 65 -36.21 23.78 18.18
CA GLN A 65 -37.60 23.95 18.65
C GLN A 65 -38.09 22.93 19.71
N LEU A 66 -37.23 22.27 20.47
CA LEU A 66 -37.66 21.43 21.61
C LEU A 66 -36.62 21.45 22.72
N ALA A 67 -36.68 22.47 23.56
CA ALA A 67 -36.04 22.47 24.87
C ALA A 67 -36.97 23.09 25.91
N ARG A 68 -37.57 22.27 26.75
CA ARG A 68 -38.15 22.69 28.05
C ARG A 68 -37.52 21.86 29.17
N PRO A 69 -37.13 22.47 30.28
CA PRO A 69 -36.45 21.78 31.38
C PRO A 69 -37.44 21.21 32.40
N ALA A 70 -37.08 20.12 33.06
CA ALA A 70 -37.72 19.62 34.25
C ALA A 70 -36.66 19.23 35.30
N PRO A 71 -36.96 19.27 36.60
CA PRO A 71 -36.01 19.57 37.66
C PRO A 71 -35.38 18.34 38.35
N SER A 72 -34.29 18.65 39.02
CA SER A 72 -33.38 17.88 39.85
C SER A 72 -33.98 16.92 40.88
N ALA A 73 -33.35 15.75 41.05
CA ALA A 73 -33.05 15.18 42.37
C ALA A 73 -31.96 14.11 42.31
N GLY A 74 -30.87 14.38 42.94
CA GLY A 74 -30.00 13.58 43.76
C GLY A 74 -29.63 12.12 43.43
N ARG A 75 -28.43 11.88 43.09
CA ARG A 75 -27.48 10.92 43.71
C ARG A 75 -26.35 10.62 42.74
N LYS A 76 -25.15 11.05 43.08
CA LYS A 76 -23.93 10.67 42.29
C LYS A 76 -23.55 9.22 42.64
N PRO A 77 -23.53 8.29 41.71
CA PRO A 77 -22.66 7.14 41.81
C PRO A 77 -21.29 7.53 41.26
N SER A 78 -20.28 7.36 42.06
CA SER A 78 -18.88 7.41 41.65
C SER A 78 -18.64 6.28 40.66
N THR A 79 -18.81 6.53 39.39
CA THR A 79 -18.34 5.66 38.32
C THR A 79 -16.89 6.00 38.08
N ARG A 80 -16.00 5.19 38.70
CA ARG A 80 -14.63 5.04 38.21
C ARG A 80 -14.71 4.81 36.70
N ALA A 81 -14.43 5.86 35.94
CA ALA A 81 -14.42 5.81 34.49
C ALA A 81 -13.39 4.75 34.08
N VAL A 82 -13.86 3.56 33.75
CA VAL A 82 -13.11 2.64 32.93
C VAL A 82 -12.84 3.45 31.68
N LYS A 83 -11.59 3.81 31.42
CA LYS A 83 -11.13 4.32 30.12
C LYS A 83 -11.41 3.23 29.12
N THR A 84 -12.64 3.24 28.61
CA THR A 84 -12.94 2.48 27.38
C THR A 84 -12.07 3.11 26.31
N THR A 85 -10.95 2.49 26.01
CA THR A 85 -10.16 2.84 24.83
C THR A 85 -11.12 2.72 23.67
N VAL A 86 -11.57 3.86 23.14
CA VAL A 86 -12.39 3.89 21.94
C VAL A 86 -11.59 3.10 20.90
N ALA A 87 -12.11 1.96 20.50
CA ALA A 87 -11.41 1.12 19.54
C ALA A 87 -11.20 1.94 18.26
N ASP A 88 -9.96 1.95 17.77
CA ASP A 88 -9.61 2.63 16.53
C ASP A 88 -10.54 2.15 15.41
N ASP A 89 -11.10 3.05 14.62
CA ASP A 89 -11.80 2.69 13.39
C ASP A 89 -10.80 2.18 12.32
N ALA A 90 -11.31 1.59 11.24
CA ALA A 90 -10.47 1.02 10.19
C ALA A 90 -9.41 2.01 9.68
N ILE A 91 -9.82 3.24 9.36
CA ILE A 91 -8.91 4.27 8.84
C ILE A 91 -7.86 4.68 9.89
N ALA A 92 -8.26 4.80 11.15
CA ALA A 92 -7.32 5.13 12.22
C ALA A 92 -6.26 4.03 12.42
N LEU A 93 -6.67 2.76 12.29
CA LEU A 93 -5.80 1.60 12.36
C LEU A 93 -4.79 1.60 11.20
N LEU A 94 -5.25 1.75 9.96
CA LEU A 94 -4.38 1.78 8.77
C LEU A 94 -3.40 2.96 8.83
N LYS A 95 -3.86 4.16 9.16
CA LYS A 95 -2.98 5.32 9.38
C LYS A 95 -1.95 5.12 10.50
N LYS A 96 -2.24 4.31 11.50
CA LYS A 96 -1.27 3.95 12.54
C LYS A 96 -0.18 3.04 11.96
N ASP A 97 -0.55 2.10 11.11
CA ASP A 97 0.41 1.24 10.42
C ASP A 97 1.31 2.05 9.48
N HIS A 98 0.75 2.97 8.68
CA HIS A 98 1.53 3.90 7.85
C HIS A 98 2.58 4.67 8.65
N ARG A 99 2.17 5.25 9.81
CA ARG A 99 3.11 5.97 10.69
C ARG A 99 4.21 5.06 11.24
N SER A 100 3.88 3.81 11.56
CA SER A 100 4.87 2.85 12.07
C SER A 100 5.89 2.49 11.00
N VAL A 101 5.45 2.28 9.76
CA VAL A 101 6.31 2.03 8.61
C VAL A 101 7.19 3.25 8.30
N GLU A 102 6.63 4.45 8.30
CA GLU A 102 7.40 5.69 8.07
C GLU A 102 8.48 5.91 9.16
N GLN A 103 8.26 5.46 10.39
CA GLN A 103 9.29 5.48 11.43
C GLN A 103 10.45 4.50 11.11
N LEU A 104 10.16 3.33 10.53
CA LEU A 104 11.20 2.41 10.05
C LEU A 104 12.00 3.04 8.90
N PHE A 105 11.35 3.69 7.96
CA PHE A 105 11.98 4.41 6.86
C PHE A 105 12.94 5.49 7.37
N LYS A 106 12.48 6.35 8.27
CA LYS A 106 13.32 7.40 8.88
C LYS A 106 14.51 6.84 9.65
N ARG A 107 14.37 5.69 10.28
CA ARG A 107 15.48 5.02 10.97
C ARG A 107 16.49 4.47 9.96
N PHE A 108 16.03 3.92 8.85
CA PHE A 108 16.88 3.45 7.76
C PHE A 108 17.67 4.60 7.12
N GLU A 109 17.00 5.69 6.78
CA GLU A 109 17.61 6.90 6.22
C GLU A 109 18.68 7.51 7.14
N LYS A 110 18.52 7.37 8.46
CA LYS A 110 19.48 7.84 9.45
C LYS A 110 20.62 6.86 9.71
N ALA A 111 20.51 5.62 9.28
CA ALA A 111 21.55 4.61 9.47
C ALA A 111 22.71 4.90 8.50
N GLY A 112 23.94 5.04 9.04
CA GLY A 112 25.13 5.28 8.23
C GLY A 112 25.46 4.09 7.32
N ASP A 113 26.31 4.33 6.32
CA ASP A 113 26.66 3.34 5.29
C ASP A 113 27.28 2.05 5.86
N GLY A 114 28.03 2.14 6.96
CA GLY A 114 28.60 0.97 7.66
C GLY A 114 27.62 0.18 8.53
N ALA A 115 26.40 0.67 8.72
CA ALA A 115 25.44 0.06 9.66
C ALA A 115 24.67 -1.14 9.06
N ARG A 116 25.35 -2.04 8.33
CA ARG A 116 24.78 -3.15 7.56
C ARG A 116 23.81 -4.02 8.35
N ARG A 117 24.18 -4.44 9.58
CA ARG A 117 23.30 -5.24 10.45
C ARG A 117 22.03 -4.49 10.83
N THR A 118 22.16 -3.21 11.20
CA THR A 118 21.00 -2.36 11.53
C THR A 118 20.11 -2.17 10.33
N LYS A 119 20.66 -1.86 9.15
CA LYS A 119 19.91 -1.72 7.90
C LYS A 119 19.16 -3.01 7.56
N ARG A 120 19.81 -4.19 7.66
CA ARG A 120 19.15 -5.48 7.42
C ARG A 120 17.97 -5.70 8.37
N SER A 121 18.17 -5.51 9.67
CA SER A 121 17.11 -5.66 10.68
C SER A 121 15.93 -4.70 10.45
N LEU A 122 16.20 -3.46 10.01
CA LEU A 122 15.16 -2.51 9.65
C LEU A 122 14.38 -2.97 8.43
N VAL A 123 15.06 -3.47 7.40
CA VAL A 123 14.41 -4.00 6.20
C VAL A 123 13.58 -5.24 6.52
N ASP A 124 14.06 -6.16 7.36
CA ASP A 124 13.28 -7.31 7.83
C ASP A 124 11.98 -6.85 8.55
N SER A 125 12.08 -5.79 9.36
CA SER A 125 10.92 -5.19 10.02
C SER A 125 9.96 -4.49 9.04
N MET A 126 10.48 -3.86 7.99
CA MET A 126 9.67 -3.26 6.91
C MET A 126 8.93 -4.34 6.12
N ILE A 127 9.62 -5.44 5.78
CA ILE A 127 9.03 -6.58 5.07
C ILE A 127 7.83 -7.12 5.86
N GLU A 128 8.01 -7.39 7.15
CA GLU A 128 6.93 -7.90 7.99
C GLU A 128 5.77 -6.91 8.10
N ALA A 129 6.06 -5.64 8.38
CA ALA A 129 5.04 -4.61 8.57
C ALA A 129 4.22 -4.36 7.30
N LEU A 130 4.89 -4.20 6.15
CA LEU A 130 4.26 -3.94 4.85
C LEU A 130 3.49 -5.16 4.33
N SER A 131 4.03 -6.37 4.50
CA SER A 131 3.32 -7.59 4.09
C SER A 131 2.02 -7.78 4.87
N ARG A 132 2.02 -7.54 6.17
CA ARG A 132 0.80 -7.62 7.01
C ARG A 132 -0.20 -6.53 6.66
N HIS A 133 0.28 -5.31 6.42
CA HIS A 133 -0.55 -4.17 6.09
C HIS A 133 -1.27 -4.39 4.76
N ALA A 134 -0.55 -4.65 3.70
CA ALA A 134 -1.13 -4.95 2.40
C ALA A 134 -2.12 -6.13 2.47
N ALA A 135 -1.78 -7.20 3.19
CA ALA A 135 -2.64 -8.36 3.28
C ALA A 135 -3.99 -8.10 4.01
N ILE A 136 -4.03 -7.24 5.04
CA ILE A 136 -5.31 -6.91 5.70
C ILE A 136 -6.16 -5.98 4.83
N GLU A 137 -5.57 -5.12 4.03
CA GLU A 137 -6.29 -4.26 3.09
C GLU A 137 -6.88 -5.09 1.94
N GLU A 138 -6.09 -5.93 1.32
CA GLU A 138 -6.53 -6.82 0.24
C GLU A 138 -7.58 -7.84 0.67
N LEU A 139 -7.50 -8.32 1.92
CA LEU A 139 -8.44 -9.33 2.42
C LEU A 139 -9.75 -8.72 2.94
N VAL A 140 -9.69 -7.52 3.54
CA VAL A 140 -10.82 -6.96 4.32
C VAL A 140 -11.20 -5.57 3.84
N PHE A 141 -10.26 -4.63 3.79
CA PHE A 141 -10.56 -3.22 3.55
C PHE A 141 -10.99 -2.94 2.12
N TYR A 142 -10.21 -3.32 1.13
CA TYR A 142 -10.52 -3.05 -0.28
C TYR A 142 -11.77 -3.75 -0.78
N PRO A 143 -12.07 -5.02 -0.41
CA PRO A 143 -13.36 -5.64 -0.75
C PRO A 143 -14.56 -4.88 -0.20
N ALA A 144 -14.49 -4.41 1.05
CA ALA A 144 -15.55 -3.60 1.65
C ALA A 144 -15.70 -2.24 0.93
N VAL A 145 -14.57 -1.57 0.65
CA VAL A 145 -14.57 -0.29 -0.08
C VAL A 145 -15.16 -0.44 -1.48
N ARG A 146 -14.77 -1.48 -2.23
CA ARG A 146 -15.33 -1.73 -3.58
C ARG A 146 -16.82 -2.04 -3.57
N GLY A 147 -17.31 -2.67 -2.50
CA GLY A 147 -18.73 -3.03 -2.39
C GLY A 147 -19.63 -1.91 -1.87
N GLU A 148 -19.08 -0.99 -1.06
CA GLU A 148 -19.88 -0.04 -0.29
C GLU A 148 -19.60 1.44 -0.63
N VAL A 149 -18.54 1.74 -1.40
CA VAL A 149 -18.13 3.11 -1.74
C VAL A 149 -18.27 3.34 -3.24
N GLU A 150 -19.21 4.18 -3.65
CA GLU A 150 -19.45 4.52 -5.05
C GLU A 150 -18.23 5.27 -5.62
N GLY A 151 -17.76 4.83 -6.78
CA GLY A 151 -16.64 5.45 -7.50
C GLY A 151 -15.24 5.01 -7.06
N ALA A 152 -15.10 4.27 -5.94
CA ALA A 152 -13.79 3.85 -5.42
C ALA A 152 -13.13 2.69 -6.18
N LYS A 153 -13.84 2.04 -7.11
CA LYS A 153 -13.31 0.86 -7.82
C LYS A 153 -11.98 1.13 -8.52
N GLY A 154 -11.84 2.28 -9.18
CA GLY A 154 -10.61 2.64 -9.88
C GLY A 154 -9.44 2.84 -8.94
N ASP A 155 -9.67 3.55 -7.84
CA ASP A 155 -8.64 3.87 -6.85
C ASP A 155 -8.19 2.58 -6.11
N VAL A 156 -9.11 1.65 -5.82
CA VAL A 156 -8.75 0.34 -5.23
C VAL A 156 -7.97 -0.55 -6.21
N LEU A 157 -8.32 -0.57 -7.49
CA LEU A 157 -7.54 -1.34 -8.47
C LEU A 157 -6.13 -0.76 -8.65
N GLU A 158 -5.96 0.56 -8.64
CA GLU A 158 -4.65 1.22 -8.67
C GLU A 158 -3.82 0.83 -7.42
N ALA A 159 -4.43 0.88 -6.23
CA ALA A 159 -3.79 0.48 -4.98
C ALA A 159 -3.33 -1.00 -4.98
N LEU A 160 -4.12 -1.91 -5.53
CA LEU A 160 -3.75 -3.33 -5.68
C LEU A 160 -2.53 -3.51 -6.58
N GLU A 161 -2.44 -2.78 -7.70
CA GLU A 161 -1.27 -2.81 -8.60
C GLU A 161 -0.02 -2.21 -7.92
N GLU A 162 -0.18 -1.16 -7.12
CA GLU A 162 0.92 -0.60 -6.31
C GLU A 162 1.40 -1.61 -5.26
N HIS A 163 0.48 -2.30 -4.57
CA HIS A 163 0.81 -3.39 -3.66
C HIS A 163 1.57 -4.51 -4.37
N HIS A 164 1.17 -4.87 -5.58
CA HIS A 164 1.85 -5.88 -6.37
C HIS A 164 3.32 -5.50 -6.65
N VAL A 165 3.56 -4.27 -7.07
CA VAL A 165 4.91 -3.73 -7.27
C VAL A 165 5.72 -3.76 -5.97
N VAL A 166 5.14 -3.32 -4.86
CA VAL A 166 5.81 -3.31 -3.54
C VAL A 166 6.14 -4.73 -3.09
N LYS A 167 5.23 -5.70 -3.24
CA LYS A 167 5.48 -7.12 -2.90
C LYS A 167 6.67 -7.70 -3.68
N TRP A 168 6.83 -7.37 -4.96
CA TRP A 168 8.00 -7.77 -5.74
C TRP A 168 9.28 -7.17 -5.18
N LEU A 169 9.32 -5.87 -4.88
CA LEU A 169 10.47 -5.21 -4.29
C LEU A 169 10.84 -5.81 -2.92
N LEU A 170 9.84 -6.09 -2.08
CA LEU A 170 10.05 -6.73 -0.79
C LEU A 170 10.59 -8.16 -0.94
N SER A 171 10.08 -8.94 -1.89
CA SER A 171 10.57 -10.30 -2.18
C SER A 171 12.04 -10.29 -2.61
N GLU A 172 12.43 -9.36 -3.46
CA GLU A 172 13.83 -9.21 -3.86
C GLU A 172 14.71 -8.76 -2.69
N LEU A 173 14.20 -7.92 -1.80
CA LEU A 173 14.91 -7.48 -0.60
C LEU A 173 15.07 -8.58 0.46
N GLU A 174 14.21 -9.60 0.49
CA GLU A 174 14.38 -10.75 1.39
C GLU A 174 15.68 -11.50 1.14
N ASP A 175 16.02 -11.68 -0.13
CA ASP A 175 17.15 -12.46 -0.57
C ASP A 175 18.44 -11.64 -0.79
N LEU A 176 18.32 -10.30 -0.80
CA LEU A 176 19.43 -9.40 -1.06
C LEU A 176 20.25 -9.14 0.20
N ALA A 177 21.57 -9.38 0.13
CA ALA A 177 22.47 -9.11 1.25
C ALA A 177 22.61 -7.60 1.51
N ALA A 178 22.78 -7.21 2.78
CA ALA A 178 22.88 -5.79 3.16
C ALA A 178 24.20 -5.11 2.72
N ASP A 179 25.14 -5.87 2.17
CA ASP A 179 26.39 -5.39 1.59
C ASP A 179 26.39 -5.42 0.06
N ASP A 180 25.28 -5.82 -0.57
CA ASP A 180 25.09 -5.69 -2.00
C ASP A 180 25.00 -4.20 -2.39
N GLU A 181 25.69 -3.83 -3.48
CA GLU A 181 25.75 -2.45 -3.96
C GLU A 181 24.37 -1.85 -4.30
N ARG A 182 23.37 -2.69 -4.59
CA ARG A 182 21.99 -2.28 -4.93
C ARG A 182 21.05 -2.25 -3.74
N PHE A 183 21.48 -2.71 -2.56
CA PHE A 183 20.61 -2.85 -1.41
C PHE A 183 19.93 -1.52 -1.02
N ASP A 184 20.72 -0.49 -0.76
CA ASP A 184 20.19 0.83 -0.36
C ASP A 184 19.33 1.47 -1.47
N ALA A 185 19.75 1.36 -2.73
CA ALA A 185 18.99 1.87 -3.86
C ALA A 185 17.63 1.18 -3.99
N LYS A 186 17.56 -0.14 -3.82
CA LYS A 186 16.31 -0.90 -3.86
C LYS A 186 15.38 -0.53 -2.70
N VAL A 187 15.91 -0.37 -1.49
CA VAL A 187 15.14 0.11 -0.33
C VAL A 187 14.59 1.50 -0.59
N THR A 188 15.38 2.41 -1.16
CA THR A 188 14.94 3.76 -1.51
C THR A 188 13.76 3.73 -2.49
N VAL A 189 13.85 2.97 -3.57
CA VAL A 189 12.76 2.82 -4.55
C VAL A 189 11.51 2.24 -3.90
N MET A 190 11.66 1.23 -3.03
CA MET A 190 10.54 0.66 -2.29
C MET A 190 9.87 1.71 -1.37
N MET A 191 10.66 2.48 -0.61
CA MET A 191 10.13 3.54 0.26
C MET A 191 9.38 4.63 -0.52
N GLU A 192 9.88 5.02 -1.71
CA GLU A 192 9.22 6.00 -2.57
C GLU A 192 7.86 5.50 -3.08
N ASN A 193 7.77 4.23 -3.51
CA ASN A 193 6.52 3.63 -3.93
C ASN A 193 5.50 3.57 -2.76
N VAL A 194 5.92 3.12 -1.58
CA VAL A 194 5.05 3.07 -0.39
C VAL A 194 4.58 4.46 0.02
N ARG A 195 5.46 5.47 0.02
CA ARG A 195 5.07 6.85 0.36
C ARG A 195 4.10 7.45 -0.65
N HIS A 196 4.23 7.09 -1.93
CA HIS A 196 3.28 7.49 -2.96
C HIS A 196 1.90 6.91 -2.70
N HIS A 197 1.83 5.60 -2.53
CA HIS A 197 0.64 4.86 -2.19
C HIS A 197 -0.08 5.41 -0.94
N VAL A 198 0.61 5.52 0.18
CA VAL A 198 0.08 6.06 1.44
C VAL A 198 -0.49 7.47 1.25
N LYS A 199 0.17 8.30 0.44
CA LYS A 199 -0.32 9.64 0.16
C LYS A 199 -1.64 9.64 -0.61
N GLU A 200 -1.81 8.78 -1.59
CA GLU A 200 -3.06 8.67 -2.36
C GLU A 200 -4.19 8.12 -1.48
N GLU A 201 -3.93 7.06 -0.72
CA GLU A 201 -4.91 6.54 0.24
C GLU A 201 -5.35 7.59 1.26
N GLU A 202 -4.41 8.21 1.97
CA GLU A 202 -4.74 9.13 3.06
C GLU A 202 -5.41 10.42 2.60
N HIS A 203 -5.15 10.88 1.38
CA HIS A 203 -5.65 12.16 0.88
C HIS A 203 -6.80 12.03 -0.12
N GLU A 204 -6.95 10.85 -0.76
CA GLU A 204 -7.97 10.64 -1.79
C GLU A 204 -8.97 9.55 -1.36
N LEU A 205 -8.55 8.32 -1.10
CA LEU A 205 -9.42 7.19 -0.81
C LEU A 205 -10.06 7.28 0.59
N PHE A 206 -9.30 7.46 1.66
CA PHE A 206 -9.82 7.46 3.05
C PHE A 206 -10.85 8.56 3.31
N PRO A 207 -10.73 9.80 2.79
CA PRO A 207 -11.78 10.79 2.91
C PRO A 207 -13.11 10.38 2.24
N GLU A 208 -13.05 9.70 1.08
CA GLU A 208 -14.25 9.21 0.39
C GLU A 208 -14.90 8.06 1.15
N VAL A 209 -14.10 7.10 1.61
CA VAL A 209 -14.54 5.98 2.45
C VAL A 209 -15.22 6.50 3.73
N ARG A 210 -14.61 7.46 4.42
CA ARG A 210 -15.18 8.05 5.64
C ARG A 210 -16.50 8.78 5.37
N ALA A 211 -16.64 9.43 4.23
CA ALA A 211 -17.84 10.16 3.88
C ALA A 211 -19.02 9.23 3.54
N GLN A 212 -18.76 8.07 2.96
CA GLN A 212 -19.81 7.17 2.44
C GLN A 212 -20.14 6.04 3.42
N MET A 213 -19.17 5.36 4.02
CA MET A 213 -19.43 4.25 4.96
C MET A 213 -19.96 4.71 6.32
N GLY A 214 -19.58 5.90 6.78
CA GLY A 214 -19.94 6.42 8.08
C GLY A 214 -19.21 5.76 9.26
N ARG A 215 -19.36 6.36 10.45
CA ARG A 215 -18.57 5.99 11.63
C ARG A 215 -18.79 4.55 12.10
N ARG A 216 -20.05 4.08 12.15
CA ARG A 216 -20.36 2.74 12.69
C ARG A 216 -19.72 1.65 11.85
N ARG A 217 -19.91 1.70 10.53
CA ARG A 217 -19.33 0.71 9.63
C ARG A 217 -17.80 0.69 9.68
N LEU A 218 -17.16 1.87 9.82
CA LEU A 218 -15.71 1.98 9.98
C LEU A 218 -15.20 1.37 11.30
N LEU A 219 -15.97 1.46 12.39
CA LEU A 219 -15.64 0.79 13.66
C LEU A 219 -15.73 -0.72 13.51
N ASP A 220 -16.80 -1.23 12.88
CA ASP A 220 -17.00 -2.66 12.63
C ASP A 220 -15.87 -3.19 11.75
N LEU A 221 -15.54 -2.50 10.66
CA LEU A 221 -14.42 -2.83 9.78
C LEU A 221 -13.07 -2.81 10.51
N GLY A 222 -12.89 -1.89 11.45
CA GLY A 222 -11.70 -1.86 12.33
C GLY A 222 -11.59 -3.09 13.24
N VAL A 223 -12.71 -3.68 13.66
CA VAL A 223 -12.72 -4.97 14.39
C VAL A 223 -12.30 -6.10 13.46
N GLU A 224 -12.84 -6.15 12.24
CA GLU A 224 -12.50 -7.14 11.22
C GLU A 224 -11.00 -7.11 10.89
N LEU A 225 -10.43 -5.93 10.63
CA LEU A 225 -9.00 -5.73 10.35
C LEU A 225 -8.11 -6.22 11.50
N ARG A 226 -8.46 -5.88 12.75
CA ARG A 226 -7.72 -6.36 13.93
C ARG A 226 -7.77 -7.86 14.09
N ALA A 227 -8.89 -8.48 13.79
CA ALA A 227 -9.06 -9.93 13.86
C ALA A 227 -8.28 -10.66 12.73
N ALA A 228 -8.17 -10.04 11.55
CA ALA A 228 -7.41 -10.58 10.42
C ALA A 228 -5.89 -10.47 10.63
N LYS A 229 -5.41 -9.35 11.17
CA LYS A 229 -3.98 -9.00 11.27
C LYS A 229 -3.04 -10.09 11.83
N PRO A 230 -3.38 -10.86 12.86
CA PRO A 230 -2.53 -11.96 13.34
C PRO A 230 -2.54 -13.20 12.44
N ARG A 231 -3.44 -13.27 11.46
CA ARG A 231 -3.67 -14.47 10.62
C ARG A 231 -3.13 -14.31 9.20
N VAL A 232 -2.78 -13.10 8.78
CA VAL A 232 -2.25 -12.82 7.45
C VAL A 232 -0.76 -13.14 7.34
N PRO A 233 -0.24 -13.28 6.10
CA PRO A 233 1.19 -13.45 5.82
C PRO A 233 2.06 -12.34 6.42
N THR A 234 3.29 -12.70 6.80
CA THR A 234 4.30 -11.79 7.34
C THR A 234 5.45 -11.56 6.36
N ARG A 235 5.36 -12.18 5.18
CA ARG A 235 6.32 -12.09 4.10
C ARG A 235 5.63 -11.76 2.79
N PRO A 236 6.35 -11.20 1.83
CA PRO A 236 5.80 -10.90 0.51
C PRO A 236 5.56 -12.20 -0.27
N HIS A 237 4.41 -12.29 -0.91
CA HIS A 237 4.04 -13.40 -1.79
C HIS A 237 3.53 -12.83 -3.12
N PRO A 238 4.41 -12.29 -3.99
CA PRO A 238 4.01 -11.54 -5.19
C PRO A 238 3.29 -12.37 -6.25
N ARG A 239 3.33 -13.72 -6.12
CA ARG A 239 2.60 -14.64 -7.02
C ARG A 239 1.28 -15.12 -6.45
N SER A 240 0.95 -14.74 -5.21
CA SER A 240 -0.35 -15.06 -4.63
C SER A 240 -1.43 -14.12 -5.16
N PRO A 241 -2.69 -14.56 -5.26
CA PRO A 241 -3.80 -13.67 -5.60
C PRO A 241 -3.90 -12.51 -4.63
N ASP A 242 -4.21 -11.32 -5.14
CA ASP A 242 -4.35 -10.08 -4.38
C ASP A 242 -5.80 -9.84 -3.91
N GLU A 243 -6.77 -10.59 -4.44
CA GLU A 243 -8.19 -10.41 -4.13
C GLU A 243 -8.86 -11.71 -3.64
N PRO A 244 -9.93 -11.59 -2.81
CA PRO A 244 -10.80 -12.74 -2.48
C PRO A 244 -11.54 -13.29 -3.72
N PRO A 245 -11.81 -14.61 -3.74
CA PRO A 245 -11.55 -15.59 -2.69
C PRO A 245 -10.13 -16.18 -2.71
N GLY A 246 -9.31 -15.84 -3.71
CA GLY A 246 -7.99 -16.43 -3.92
C GLY A 246 -7.05 -16.19 -2.74
N ASN A 247 -6.88 -14.93 -2.31
CA ASN A 247 -6.01 -14.58 -1.18
C ASN A 247 -6.51 -15.15 0.16
N ALA A 248 -7.83 -15.28 0.37
CA ALA A 248 -8.40 -15.87 1.57
C ALA A 248 -8.11 -17.39 1.68
N LEU A 249 -8.14 -18.11 0.56
CA LEU A 249 -7.88 -19.54 0.52
C LEU A 249 -6.40 -19.87 0.76
N VAL A 250 -5.50 -19.09 0.16
CA VAL A 250 -4.05 -19.32 0.21
C VAL A 250 -3.41 -18.67 1.44
N GLY A 251 -3.91 -17.50 1.86
CA GLY A 251 -3.29 -16.65 2.89
C GLY A 251 -3.12 -17.32 4.24
N GLY A 252 -4.06 -18.16 4.68
CA GLY A 252 -3.98 -18.89 5.94
C GLY A 252 -2.86 -19.93 5.97
N ALA A 253 -2.69 -20.70 4.91
CA ALA A 253 -1.62 -21.69 4.78
C ALA A 253 -0.24 -21.01 4.68
N VAL A 254 -0.15 -19.96 3.87
CA VAL A 254 1.06 -19.14 3.68
C VAL A 254 1.47 -18.49 5.00
N ALA A 255 0.55 -17.89 5.73
CA ALA A 255 0.82 -17.28 7.04
C ALA A 255 1.31 -18.30 8.08
N ALA A 256 0.86 -19.54 8.02
CA ALA A 256 1.35 -20.62 8.89
C ALA A 256 2.80 -21.00 8.55
N LEU A 257 3.14 -21.08 7.26
CA LEU A 257 4.50 -21.33 6.78
C LEU A 257 5.46 -20.18 7.18
N ASP A 258 5.04 -18.95 7.04
CA ASP A 258 5.82 -17.76 7.42
C ASP A 258 6.16 -17.78 8.92
N ARG A 259 5.16 -18.10 9.76
CA ARG A 259 5.39 -18.25 11.21
C ARG A 259 6.39 -19.35 11.53
N ALA A 260 6.27 -20.52 10.90
CA ALA A 260 7.19 -21.63 11.09
C ALA A 260 8.65 -21.24 10.69
N ARG A 261 8.83 -20.53 9.58
CA ARG A 261 10.11 -20.00 9.13
C ARG A 261 10.72 -19.01 10.15
N THR A 262 9.90 -18.11 10.69
CA THR A 262 10.36 -17.12 11.67
C THR A 262 10.84 -17.78 12.95
N VAL A 263 10.11 -18.77 13.47
CA VAL A 263 10.51 -19.56 14.64
C VAL A 263 11.80 -20.33 14.37
N GLY A 264 11.94 -20.95 13.21
CA GLY A 264 13.16 -21.66 12.80
C GLY A 264 14.38 -20.75 12.74
N LYS A 265 14.27 -19.55 12.15
CA LYS A 265 15.36 -18.57 12.09
C LYS A 265 15.81 -18.14 13.50
N GLN A 266 14.87 -17.84 14.39
CA GLN A 266 15.17 -17.45 15.78
C GLN A 266 15.82 -18.58 16.58
N ALA A 267 15.44 -19.82 16.35
CA ALA A 267 16.07 -20.99 16.99
C ALA A 267 17.54 -21.15 16.57
N VAL A 268 17.84 -21.01 15.29
CA VAL A 268 19.21 -21.09 14.75
C VAL A 268 20.08 -19.93 15.27
N GLU A 269 19.55 -18.72 15.37
CA GLU A 269 20.29 -17.56 15.90
C GLU A 269 20.65 -17.72 17.39
N ARG A 270 19.75 -18.30 18.21
CA ARG A 270 20.01 -18.57 19.63
C ARG A 270 21.11 -19.64 19.87
N HIS A 271 21.34 -20.51 18.91
CA HIS A 271 22.39 -21.57 19.03
C HIS A 271 23.74 -21.10 18.48
N ARG A 272 23.84 -19.90 17.92
CA ARG A 272 25.09 -19.30 17.41
C ARG A 272 25.73 -18.30 18.38
N LEU A 273 25.08 -18.02 19.50
CA LEU A 273 25.58 -17.19 20.62
C LEU A 273 26.08 -18.09 21.73
#